data_884ce729aab14beb299468cd3605d78e
#
_entry.id   884ce729aab14beb299468cd3605d78e
#
_cell.length_a   1.000
_cell.length_b   1.000
_cell.length_c   1.000
_cell.angle_alpha   90.00
_cell.angle_beta   90.00
_cell.angle_gamma   90.00
#
_symmetry.space_group_name_H-M   'P 1'
#
loop_
_entity.id
_entity.type
_entity.pdbx_description
1 polymer ?
#
loop_
_entity_poly.entity_id
_entity_poly.type
_entity_poly.pdbx_seq_one_letter_code
_entity_poly.pdbx_strand_id
1 'polypeptide(L)'
;GADGDGPAGLGLVGKHIGRGWVRGFTITGGAIASTIGHDSHNVCVVGDNAADMMTAVEAVGQGGHVLVRNGEVVARIPLALGGLMSEGTAEDVAAQHDDFMVKARAMGIEPPLDPIMGIIFLPLPVIPTLRIRPEGMFDVTTFTYAD
;
A
#
# COMPACT_ATOMS: atom_id res chain seq x y z
N GLY A 1 13.82 7.41 -17.05
CA GLY A 1 12.96 7.51 -18.21
C GLY A 1 11.58 7.92 -17.77
N ALA A 2 10.97 8.88 -18.50
CA ALA A 2 9.74 9.56 -18.11
C ALA A 2 8.46 8.80 -18.47
N ASP A 3 8.53 7.49 -18.58
CA ASP A 3 7.38 6.65 -18.89
C ASP A 3 7.03 5.90 -17.62
N GLY A 4 5.91 6.26 -16.98
CA GLY A 4 5.45 5.80 -15.67
C GLY A 4 5.25 4.28 -15.51
N ASP A 5 6.00 3.48 -16.24
CA ASP A 5 5.94 2.01 -16.34
C ASP A 5 7.10 1.31 -15.59
N GLY A 6 7.82 2.07 -14.76
CA GLY A 6 8.84 1.51 -13.88
C GLY A 6 8.22 0.74 -12.70
N PRO A 7 8.93 -0.26 -12.16
CA PRO A 7 8.46 -0.96 -10.96
C PRO A 7 8.45 -0.02 -9.76
N ALA A 8 7.35 0.00 -9.00
CA ALA A 8 7.28 0.71 -7.73
C ALA A 8 8.00 -0.08 -6.62
N GLY A 9 8.65 0.63 -5.69
CA GLY A 9 9.20 0.04 -4.49
C GLY A 9 8.09 -0.48 -3.58
N LEU A 10 8.28 -1.66 -3.01
CA LEU A 10 7.34 -2.32 -2.13
C LEU A 10 8.01 -2.65 -0.81
N GLY A 11 7.36 -2.33 0.29
CA GLY A 11 7.80 -2.67 1.64
C GLY A 11 6.65 -3.19 2.49
N LEU A 12 6.94 -4.22 3.27
CA LEU A 12 6.06 -4.72 4.31
C LEU A 12 6.78 -4.58 5.65
N VAL A 13 6.21 -3.78 6.54
CA VAL A 13 6.80 -3.45 7.84
C VAL A 13 6.10 -4.22 8.94
N GLY A 14 6.86 -5.03 9.66
CA GLY A 14 6.46 -5.78 10.84
C GLY A 14 7.66 -5.98 11.75
N LYS A 15 7.79 -7.13 12.39
CA LYS A 15 8.99 -7.51 13.17
C LYS A 15 10.23 -7.58 12.27
N HIS A 16 10.04 -7.95 11.02
CA HIS A 16 11.02 -7.93 9.94
C HIS A 16 10.50 -7.05 8.82
N ILE A 17 11.35 -6.65 7.89
CA ILE A 17 11.00 -5.82 6.73
C ILE A 17 11.25 -6.62 5.45
N GLY A 18 10.18 -7.06 4.81
CA GLY A 18 10.23 -7.60 3.46
C GLY A 18 10.29 -6.47 2.43
N ARG A 19 11.11 -6.64 1.38
CA ARG A 19 11.28 -5.65 0.30
C ARG A 19 11.16 -6.33 -1.05
N GLY A 20 10.65 -5.59 -2.04
CA GLY A 20 10.52 -6.09 -3.40
C GLY A 20 10.14 -5.00 -4.37
N TRP A 21 9.91 -5.40 -5.60
CA TRP A 21 9.42 -4.53 -6.67
C TRP A 21 8.07 -5.05 -7.14
N VAL A 22 7.11 -4.14 -7.33
CA VAL A 22 5.79 -4.46 -7.85
C VAL A 22 5.56 -3.72 -9.16
N ARG A 23 4.93 -4.39 -10.12
CA ARG A 23 4.46 -3.78 -11.36
C ARG A 23 2.96 -3.54 -11.29
N GLY A 24 2.49 -2.54 -12.03
CA GLY A 24 1.07 -2.19 -12.11
C GLY A 24 0.65 -1.06 -11.16
N PHE A 25 1.44 -0.74 -10.14
CA PHE A 25 1.30 0.50 -9.40
C PHE A 25 2.09 1.60 -10.12
N THR A 26 1.41 2.33 -10.98
CA THR A 26 2.00 3.42 -11.78
C THR A 26 2.11 4.73 -10.99
N ILE A 27 2.36 4.62 -9.67
CA ILE A 27 2.46 5.77 -8.77
C ILE A 27 3.66 6.66 -9.13
N THR A 28 3.46 7.96 -9.14
CA THR A 28 4.47 8.95 -9.49
C THR A 28 4.52 10.05 -8.43
N GLY A 29 5.73 10.28 -7.91
CA GLY A 29 6.02 11.32 -6.91
C GLY A 29 5.37 11.07 -5.57
N GLY A 30 5.33 9.80 -5.11
CA GLY A 30 4.72 9.52 -3.83
C GLY A 30 4.66 8.06 -3.41
N ALA A 31 3.83 7.82 -2.38
CA ALA A 31 3.63 6.50 -1.81
C ALA A 31 2.22 6.32 -1.24
N ILE A 32 1.78 5.07 -1.20
CA ILE A 32 0.58 4.63 -0.50
C ILE A 32 0.98 3.65 0.60
N ALA A 33 0.42 3.80 1.80
CA ALA A 33 0.58 2.83 2.88
C ALA A 33 -0.77 2.37 3.42
N SER A 34 -0.82 1.14 3.93
CA SER A 34 -2.01 0.53 4.51
C SER A 34 -1.64 -0.34 5.70
N THR A 35 -2.45 -0.30 6.76
CA THR A 35 -2.40 -1.24 7.87
C THR A 35 -3.27 -2.48 7.63
N ILE A 36 -4.05 -2.49 6.53
CA ILE A 36 -4.74 -3.69 6.09
C ILE A 36 -3.82 -4.42 5.11
N GLY A 37 -3.31 -5.55 5.54
CA GLY A 37 -2.50 -6.45 4.71
C GLY A 37 -2.97 -7.88 4.93
N HIS A 38 -3.66 -8.45 3.96
CA HIS A 38 -4.26 -9.76 4.10
C HIS A 38 -3.20 -10.87 4.21
N ASP A 39 -3.25 -11.70 5.25
CA ASP A 39 -4.16 -11.77 6.39
C ASP A 39 -3.49 -11.36 7.71
N SER A 40 -2.19 -11.03 7.68
CA SER A 40 -1.38 -10.72 8.87
C SER A 40 -1.50 -9.26 9.35
N HIS A 41 -2.10 -8.38 8.55
CA HIS A 41 -2.30 -6.96 8.84
C HIS A 41 -1.03 -6.20 9.24
N ASN A 42 0.11 -6.56 8.64
CA ASN A 42 1.33 -5.77 8.73
C ASN A 42 1.20 -4.52 7.85
N VAL A 43 1.93 -3.46 8.20
CA VAL A 43 1.96 -2.26 7.37
C VAL A 43 2.59 -2.59 6.02
N CYS A 44 1.82 -2.38 4.96
CA CYS A 44 2.28 -2.48 3.58
C CYS A 44 2.44 -1.08 2.99
N VAL A 45 3.53 -0.84 2.28
CA VAL A 45 3.80 0.44 1.60
C VAL A 45 4.28 0.19 0.17
N VAL A 46 3.76 0.99 -0.76
CA VAL A 46 4.18 1.01 -2.17
C VAL A 46 4.46 2.45 -2.57
N GLY A 47 5.57 2.69 -3.26
CA GLY A 47 5.93 4.04 -3.70
C GLY A 47 7.04 4.03 -4.73
N ASP A 48 7.24 5.16 -5.38
CA ASP A 48 8.30 5.36 -6.38
C ASP A 48 9.61 5.90 -5.79
N ASN A 49 9.58 6.33 -4.52
CA ASN A 49 10.76 6.80 -3.81
C ASN A 49 10.72 6.46 -2.32
N ALA A 50 11.90 6.24 -1.74
CA ALA A 50 12.03 5.81 -0.35
C ALA A 50 11.59 6.87 0.67
N ALA A 51 11.76 8.15 0.36
CA ALA A 51 11.40 9.24 1.29
C ALA A 51 9.89 9.29 1.52
N ASP A 52 9.10 9.27 0.45
CA ASP A 52 7.63 9.24 0.56
C ASP A 52 7.11 7.94 1.17
N MET A 53 7.77 6.80 0.87
CA MET A 53 7.43 5.52 1.53
C MET A 53 7.65 5.59 3.04
N MET A 54 8.75 6.16 3.52
CA MET A 54 9.00 6.35 4.95
C MET A 54 7.97 7.29 5.57
N THR A 55 7.69 8.43 4.94
CA THR A 55 6.65 9.36 5.38
C THR A 55 5.29 8.68 5.46
N ALA A 56 4.94 7.83 4.49
CA ALA A 56 3.66 7.11 4.49
C ALA A 56 3.58 6.07 5.63
N VAL A 57 4.67 5.35 5.91
CA VAL A 57 4.73 4.39 7.03
C VAL A 57 4.57 5.11 8.37
N GLU A 58 5.25 6.24 8.56
CA GLU A 58 5.11 7.05 9.78
C GLU A 58 3.71 7.64 9.90
N ALA A 59 3.16 8.16 8.80
CA ALA A 59 1.86 8.82 8.78
C ALA A 59 0.68 7.86 8.93
N VAL A 60 0.82 6.58 8.56
CA VAL A 60 -0.26 5.60 8.74
C VAL A 60 -0.56 5.36 10.23
N GLY A 61 0.42 5.59 11.11
CA GLY A 61 0.28 5.75 12.56
C GLY A 61 -0.61 4.71 13.24
N GLN A 62 -1.75 5.13 13.75
CA GLN A 62 -2.70 4.26 14.47
C GLN A 62 -3.55 3.37 13.55
N GLY A 63 -3.43 3.53 12.25
CA GLY A 63 -4.07 2.66 11.28
C GLY A 63 -4.81 3.37 10.16
N GLY A 64 -5.06 2.62 9.11
CA GLY A 64 -5.81 3.05 7.94
C GLY A 64 -5.03 3.02 6.64
N HIS A 65 -5.44 3.89 5.73
CA HIS A 65 -4.78 4.11 4.45
C HIS A 65 -4.27 5.54 4.39
N VAL A 66 -3.05 5.72 3.89
CA VAL A 66 -2.41 7.02 3.72
C VAL A 66 -1.83 7.13 2.33
N LEU A 67 -2.04 8.28 1.71
CA LEU A 67 -1.44 8.67 0.44
C LEU A 67 -0.52 9.86 0.68
N VAL A 68 0.74 9.73 0.28
CA VAL A 68 1.78 10.76 0.42
C VAL A 68 2.24 11.19 -0.97
N ARG A 69 2.46 12.47 -1.14
CA ARG A 69 3.03 13.05 -2.36
C ARG A 69 4.03 14.13 -2.00
N ASN A 70 5.25 14.00 -2.50
CA ASN A 70 6.34 14.97 -2.27
C ASN A 70 6.56 15.31 -0.78
N GLY A 71 6.55 14.31 0.08
CA GLY A 71 6.73 14.45 1.52
C GLY A 71 5.50 14.86 2.33
N GLU A 72 4.36 15.11 1.68
CA GLU A 72 3.13 15.55 2.36
C GLU A 72 2.02 14.50 2.28
N VAL A 73 1.27 14.34 3.38
CA VAL A 73 0.07 13.50 3.39
C VAL A 73 -1.04 14.23 2.64
N VAL A 74 -1.44 13.68 1.49
CA VAL A 74 -2.46 14.28 0.63
C VAL A 74 -3.85 13.67 0.81
N ALA A 75 -3.94 12.42 1.26
CA ALA A 75 -5.20 11.79 1.62
C ALA A 75 -5.02 10.77 2.74
N ARG A 76 -6.09 10.55 3.50
CA ARG A 76 -6.11 9.58 4.61
C ARG A 76 -7.51 8.99 4.78
N ILE A 77 -7.56 7.68 5.07
CA ILE A 77 -8.74 7.00 5.58
C ILE A 77 -8.36 6.41 6.93
N PRO A 78 -8.69 7.08 8.06
CA PRO A 78 -8.32 6.59 9.38
C PRO A 78 -9.11 5.33 9.75
N LEU A 79 -8.41 4.33 10.29
CA LEU A 79 -8.98 3.10 10.81
C LEU A 79 -8.47 2.89 12.25
N ALA A 80 -8.95 3.73 13.17
CA ALA A 80 -8.41 3.82 14.53
C ALA A 80 -8.66 2.57 15.38
N LEU A 81 -9.68 1.77 15.05
CA LEU A 81 -9.99 0.55 15.77
C LEU A 81 -9.16 -0.61 15.21
N GLY A 82 -8.03 -0.87 15.84
CA GLY A 82 -7.12 -1.96 15.51
C GLY A 82 -6.44 -1.85 14.13
N GLY A 83 -6.47 -0.67 13.51
CA GLY A 83 -5.98 -0.46 12.15
C GLY A 83 -6.89 -1.02 11.04
N LEU A 84 -8.12 -1.43 11.39
CA LEU A 84 -9.02 -2.18 10.50
C LEU A 84 -10.40 -1.53 10.34
N MET A 85 -10.86 -0.77 11.32
CA MET A 85 -12.20 -0.18 11.33
C MET A 85 -12.16 1.29 11.69
N SER A 86 -13.04 2.08 11.04
CA SER A 86 -13.25 3.50 11.33
C SER A 86 -14.18 3.70 12.52
N GLU A 87 -13.98 4.76 13.27
CA GLU A 87 -14.92 5.28 14.27
C GLU A 87 -15.91 6.30 13.66
N GLY A 88 -15.71 6.69 12.41
CA GLY A 88 -16.58 7.61 11.68
C GLY A 88 -17.84 6.96 11.16
N THR A 89 -18.75 7.80 10.63
CA THR A 89 -19.97 7.32 9.97
C THR A 89 -19.64 6.70 8.59
N ALA A 90 -20.58 5.96 8.02
CA ALA A 90 -20.42 5.42 6.67
C ALA A 90 -20.27 6.53 5.63
N GLU A 91 -20.96 7.65 5.82
CA GLU A 91 -20.89 8.83 4.96
C GLU A 91 -19.51 9.48 5.03
N ASP A 92 -18.91 9.59 6.21
CA ASP A 92 -17.57 10.15 6.41
C ASP A 92 -16.53 9.26 5.71
N VAL A 93 -16.61 7.95 5.90
CA VAL A 93 -15.70 6.98 5.27
C VAL A 93 -15.84 7.00 3.75
N ALA A 94 -17.07 7.07 3.23
CA ALA A 94 -17.31 7.16 1.79
C ALA A 94 -16.69 8.44 1.20
N ALA A 95 -16.86 9.59 1.86
CA ALA A 95 -16.26 10.85 1.40
C ALA A 95 -14.73 10.81 1.43
N GLN A 96 -14.12 10.22 2.48
CA GLN A 96 -12.67 10.03 2.57
C GLN A 96 -12.16 9.09 1.49
N HIS A 97 -12.90 8.01 1.20
CA HIS A 97 -12.55 7.06 0.14
C HIS A 97 -12.58 7.73 -1.24
N ASP A 98 -13.63 8.50 -1.54
CA ASP A 98 -13.73 9.20 -2.81
C ASP A 98 -12.60 10.21 -3.01
N ASP A 99 -12.27 11.01 -1.99
CA ASP A 99 -11.12 11.94 -2.00
C ASP A 99 -9.80 11.19 -2.21
N PHE A 100 -9.62 10.07 -1.50
CA PHE A 100 -8.44 9.22 -1.65
C PHE A 100 -8.28 8.69 -3.08
N MET A 101 -9.37 8.19 -3.66
CA MET A 101 -9.37 7.66 -5.03
C MET A 101 -9.04 8.75 -6.07
N VAL A 102 -9.63 9.94 -5.96
CA VAL A 102 -9.34 11.07 -6.84
C VAL A 102 -7.85 11.42 -6.79
N LYS A 103 -7.27 11.52 -5.59
CA LYS A 103 -5.85 11.88 -5.42
C LYS A 103 -4.91 10.76 -5.87
N ALA A 104 -5.26 9.50 -5.63
CA ALA A 104 -4.50 8.36 -6.12
C ALA A 104 -4.45 8.31 -7.66
N ARG A 105 -5.58 8.62 -8.33
CA ARG A 105 -5.63 8.77 -9.80
C ARG A 105 -4.74 9.90 -10.29
N ALA A 106 -4.75 11.04 -9.60
CA ALA A 106 -3.87 12.17 -9.91
C ALA A 106 -2.37 11.89 -9.72
N MET A 107 -2.03 10.81 -9.01
CA MET A 107 -0.66 10.29 -8.84
C MET A 107 -0.32 9.17 -9.83
N GLY A 108 -1.17 8.89 -10.81
CA GLY A 108 -0.90 7.94 -11.88
C GLY A 108 -1.36 6.50 -11.61
N ILE A 109 -2.06 6.23 -10.52
CA ILE A 109 -2.62 4.89 -10.28
C ILE A 109 -3.91 4.75 -11.10
N GLU A 110 -3.80 4.18 -12.29
CA GLU A 110 -4.87 4.12 -13.28
C GLU A 110 -5.73 2.85 -13.18
N PRO A 111 -7.03 2.91 -13.62
CA PRO A 111 -7.83 1.72 -13.77
C PRO A 111 -7.17 0.67 -14.71
N PRO A 112 -7.41 -0.62 -14.51
CA PRO A 112 -8.38 -1.21 -13.59
C PRO A 112 -7.90 -1.37 -12.15
N LEU A 113 -6.69 -0.92 -11.81
CA LEU A 113 -6.17 -1.06 -10.46
C LEU A 113 -6.93 -0.17 -9.48
N ASP A 114 -7.53 -0.79 -8.46
CA ASP A 114 -7.95 -0.10 -7.25
C ASP A 114 -6.72 0.01 -6.32
N PRO A 115 -6.29 1.21 -5.92
CA PRO A 115 -5.09 1.39 -5.12
C PRO A 115 -5.18 0.73 -3.74
N ILE A 116 -6.36 0.76 -3.12
CA ILE A 116 -6.58 0.18 -1.79
C ILE A 116 -6.62 -1.35 -1.88
N MET A 117 -7.47 -1.89 -2.77
CA MET A 117 -7.54 -3.33 -2.97
C MET A 117 -6.21 -3.90 -3.47
N GLY A 118 -5.52 -3.18 -4.34
CA GLY A 118 -4.21 -3.57 -4.83
C GLY A 118 -3.20 -3.80 -3.71
N ILE A 119 -3.07 -2.82 -2.81
CA ILE A 119 -2.06 -2.89 -1.74
C ILE A 119 -2.41 -3.95 -0.68
N ILE A 120 -3.68 -4.10 -0.30
CA ILE A 120 -4.07 -5.04 0.76
C ILE A 120 -3.90 -6.51 0.37
N PHE A 121 -3.90 -6.83 -0.94
CA PHE A 121 -3.72 -8.20 -1.43
C PHE A 121 -2.27 -8.56 -1.78
N LEU A 122 -1.34 -7.60 -1.75
CA LEU A 122 0.08 -7.89 -2.02
C LEU A 122 0.69 -8.92 -1.06
N PRO A 123 0.37 -8.92 0.26
CA PRO A 123 0.93 -9.88 1.19
C PRO A 123 0.18 -11.22 1.28
N LEU A 124 -0.94 -11.39 0.58
CA LEU A 124 -1.81 -12.56 0.73
C LEU A 124 -1.22 -13.84 0.09
N PRO A 125 -0.75 -14.83 0.90
CA PRO A 125 0.05 -15.95 0.41
C PRO A 125 -0.79 -17.10 -0.18
N VAL A 126 -1.97 -16.79 -0.71
CA VAL A 126 -2.89 -17.76 -1.35
C VAL A 126 -3.25 -17.35 -2.79
N ILE A 127 -2.78 -16.19 -3.22
CA ILE A 127 -2.97 -15.72 -4.60
C ILE A 127 -1.65 -15.84 -5.36
N PRO A 128 -1.57 -16.62 -6.43
CA PRO A 128 -0.35 -16.72 -7.25
C PRO A 128 0.06 -15.36 -7.85
N THR A 129 1.36 -15.12 -8.20
CA THR A 129 2.45 -16.07 -7.99
C THR A 129 3.33 -15.69 -6.81
N LEU A 130 3.94 -14.50 -6.81
CA LEU A 130 4.81 -14.01 -5.74
C LEU A 130 4.05 -13.07 -4.83
N ARG A 131 4.29 -13.20 -3.52
CA ARG A 131 3.74 -12.32 -2.49
C ARG A 131 4.83 -11.80 -1.59
N ILE A 132 4.63 -10.59 -1.06
CA ILE A 132 5.58 -10.04 -0.10
C ILE A 132 5.18 -10.44 1.32
N ARG A 133 6.17 -10.90 2.08
CA ARG A 133 6.05 -11.21 3.50
C ARG A 133 7.15 -10.47 4.27
N PRO A 134 7.03 -10.29 5.60
CA PRO A 134 8.11 -9.68 6.38
C PRO A 134 9.45 -10.43 6.23
N GLU A 135 9.38 -11.74 6.03
CA GLU A 135 10.54 -12.61 5.89
C GLU A 135 11.15 -12.59 4.47
N GLY A 136 10.44 -12.04 3.47
CA GLY A 136 10.91 -11.95 2.08
C GLY A 136 9.81 -12.21 1.05
N MET A 137 10.23 -12.47 -0.19
CA MET A 137 9.32 -12.84 -1.28
C MET A 137 8.90 -14.30 -1.14
N PHE A 138 7.60 -14.54 -1.13
CA PHE A 138 7.01 -15.87 -0.99
C PHE A 138 6.40 -16.32 -2.32
N ASP A 139 6.86 -17.47 -2.83
CA ASP A 139 6.27 -18.10 -4.02
C ASP A 139 5.11 -19.00 -3.58
N VAL A 140 3.91 -18.58 -3.93
CA VAL A 140 2.67 -19.31 -3.61
C VAL A 140 2.56 -20.61 -4.38
N THR A 141 3.21 -20.71 -5.57
CA THR A 141 3.14 -21.89 -6.44
C THR A 141 3.94 -23.06 -5.88
N THR A 142 5.13 -22.76 -5.36
CA THR A 142 6.01 -23.75 -4.73
C THR A 142 5.83 -23.84 -3.22
N PHE A 143 5.13 -22.86 -2.65
CA PHE A 143 4.91 -22.68 -1.22
C PHE A 143 6.21 -22.54 -0.42
N THR A 144 7.17 -21.81 -1.00
CA THR A 144 8.49 -21.54 -0.41
C THR A 144 8.86 -20.05 -0.55
N TYR A 145 9.85 -19.61 0.22
CA TYR A 145 10.46 -18.30 -0.01
C TYR A 145 11.35 -18.35 -1.24
N ALA A 146 11.27 -17.30 -2.06
CA ALA A 146 12.18 -17.12 -3.19
C ALA A 146 13.56 -16.66 -2.68
N ASP A 147 14.61 -17.21 -3.30
CA ASP A 147 16.00 -16.84 -3.02
C ASP A 147 16.34 -15.44 -3.57
#